data_9aeee63f5936f18753d817d90c720761
#
_entry.id   9aeee63f5936f18753d817d90c720761
#
_cell.length_a   1.000
_cell.length_b   1.000
_cell.length_c   1.000
_cell.angle_alpha   90.00
_cell.angle_beta   90.00
_cell.angle_gamma   90.00
#
_symmetry.space_group_name_H-M   'P 1'
#
loop_
_entity.id
_entity.type
_entity.pdbx_description
1 polymer ?
#
loop_
_entity_poly.entity_id
_entity_poly.type
_entity_poly.pdbx_seq_one_letter_code
_entity_poly.pdbx_strand_id
1 'polypeptide(L)'
;NFLEADKRVSLALDLSPLDPFRYGMLGVHAFNAVWERDFARAANWSREAAAAPGAHALIALIAVAAHQLDGRPEDARHWADVARKRHAGVTRQHFFSAFPFADPDLQQLFAASLAKHGF
;
A
#
# COMPACT_ATOMS: atom_id res chain seq x y z
N ASN A 1 -16.64 -11.13 -4.42
CA ASN A 1 -16.09 -10.83 -5.74
C ASN A 1 -15.28 -9.53 -5.69
N PHE A 2 -14.00 -9.63 -6.03
CA PHE A 2 -13.09 -8.48 -5.96
C PHE A 2 -13.47 -7.36 -6.93
N LEU A 3 -13.96 -7.70 -8.12
CA LEU A 3 -14.36 -6.70 -9.09
C LEU A 3 -15.55 -5.86 -8.59
N GLU A 4 -16.51 -6.50 -7.93
CA GLU A 4 -17.63 -5.77 -7.34
C GLU A 4 -17.21 -4.89 -6.18
N ALA A 5 -16.30 -5.38 -5.32
CA ALA A 5 -15.76 -4.60 -4.23
C ALA A 5 -15.03 -3.36 -4.75
N ASP A 6 -14.20 -3.52 -5.80
CA ASP A 6 -13.49 -2.41 -6.43
C ASP A 6 -14.47 -1.37 -6.98
N LYS A 7 -15.54 -1.81 -7.64
CA LYS A 7 -16.55 -0.90 -8.18
C LYS A 7 -17.26 -0.10 -7.08
N ARG A 8 -17.63 -0.76 -5.98
CA ARG A 8 -18.32 -0.11 -4.87
C ARG A 8 -17.45 0.95 -4.20
N VAL A 9 -16.17 0.61 -3.96
CA VAL A 9 -15.24 1.56 -3.32
C VAL A 9 -14.93 2.70 -4.28
N SER A 10 -14.74 2.43 -5.57
CA SER A 10 -14.51 3.48 -6.56
C SER A 10 -15.68 4.47 -6.61
N LEU A 11 -16.91 3.96 -6.56
CA LEU A 11 -18.10 4.82 -6.55
C LEU A 11 -18.16 5.67 -5.27
N ALA A 12 -17.83 5.08 -4.12
CA ALA A 12 -17.81 5.81 -2.86
C ALA A 12 -16.77 6.93 -2.87
N LEU A 13 -15.59 6.69 -3.46
CA LEU A 13 -14.54 7.69 -3.60
C LEU A 13 -14.97 8.84 -4.51
N ASP A 14 -15.67 8.54 -5.61
CA ASP A 14 -16.19 9.55 -6.52
C ASP A 14 -17.23 10.43 -5.84
N LEU A 15 -18.06 9.85 -4.97
CA LEU A 15 -19.11 10.59 -4.26
C LEU A 15 -18.57 11.40 -3.09
N SER A 16 -17.44 11.01 -2.52
CA SER A 16 -16.86 11.65 -1.33
C SER A 16 -15.35 11.87 -1.48
N PRO A 17 -14.93 12.69 -2.45
CA PRO A 17 -13.49 12.86 -2.70
C PRO A 17 -12.72 13.51 -1.54
N LEU A 18 -13.40 14.20 -0.65
CA LEU A 18 -12.80 14.86 0.51
C LEU A 18 -12.99 14.08 1.81
N ASP A 19 -13.48 12.83 1.73
CA ASP A 19 -13.67 11.98 2.89
C ASP A 19 -12.33 11.77 3.62
N PRO A 20 -12.26 12.05 4.95
CA PRO A 20 -11.03 11.85 5.71
C PRO A 20 -10.58 10.39 5.79
N PHE A 21 -11.47 9.44 5.49
CA PHE A 21 -11.14 8.02 5.44
C PHE A 21 -10.74 7.55 4.04
N ARG A 22 -10.56 8.47 3.10
CA ARG A 22 -10.22 8.13 1.72
C ARG A 22 -8.98 7.24 1.61
N TYR A 23 -7.89 7.58 2.30
CA TYR A 23 -6.69 6.78 2.25
C TYR A 23 -6.88 5.37 2.83
N GLY A 24 -7.75 5.23 3.82
CA GLY A 24 -8.07 3.92 4.40
C GLY A 24 -8.83 3.03 3.42
N MET A 25 -9.81 3.60 2.70
CA MET A 25 -10.56 2.89 1.67
C MET A 25 -9.66 2.47 0.52
N LEU A 26 -8.78 3.37 0.08
CA LEU A 26 -7.80 3.07 -0.97
C LEU A 26 -6.81 2.00 -0.52
N GLY A 27 -6.41 2.01 0.76
CA GLY A 27 -5.55 0.99 1.34
C GLY A 27 -6.19 -0.39 1.32
N VAL A 28 -7.48 -0.49 1.61
CA VAL A 28 -8.23 -1.76 1.52
C VAL A 28 -8.18 -2.31 0.10
N HIS A 29 -8.38 -1.47 -0.91
CA HIS A 29 -8.25 -1.87 -2.31
C HIS A 29 -6.86 -2.39 -2.63
N ALA A 30 -5.84 -1.69 -2.15
CA ALA A 30 -4.46 -2.11 -2.36
C ALA A 30 -4.21 -3.49 -1.75
N PHE A 31 -4.67 -3.74 -0.52
CA PHE A 31 -4.50 -5.05 0.11
C PHE A 31 -5.27 -6.15 -0.60
N ASN A 32 -6.48 -5.87 -1.07
CA ASN A 32 -7.22 -6.87 -1.86
C ASN A 32 -6.42 -7.29 -3.08
N ALA A 33 -5.80 -6.34 -3.78
CA ALA A 33 -4.96 -6.63 -4.92
C ALA A 33 -3.70 -7.42 -4.52
N VAL A 34 -3.10 -7.10 -3.37
CA VAL A 34 -1.94 -7.83 -2.83
C VAL A 34 -2.32 -9.30 -2.55
N TRP A 35 -3.49 -9.53 -1.91
CA TRP A 35 -3.94 -10.89 -1.62
C TRP A 35 -4.17 -11.71 -2.88
N GLU A 36 -4.55 -11.07 -3.98
CA GLU A 36 -4.70 -11.71 -5.29
C GLU A 36 -3.39 -11.83 -6.05
N ARG A 37 -2.30 -11.28 -5.53
CA ARG A 37 -1.00 -11.17 -6.19
C ARG A 37 -1.05 -10.39 -7.50
N ASP A 38 -2.02 -9.50 -7.63
CA ASP A 38 -2.10 -8.54 -8.74
C ASP A 38 -1.32 -7.28 -8.36
N PHE A 39 0.00 -7.34 -8.52
CA PHE A 39 0.87 -6.30 -8.03
C PHE A 39 0.78 -5.00 -8.84
N ALA A 40 0.39 -5.08 -10.10
CA ALA A 40 0.12 -3.87 -10.88
C ALA A 40 -1.06 -3.08 -10.32
N ARG A 41 -2.14 -3.76 -9.99
CA ARG A 41 -3.33 -3.16 -9.40
C ARG A 41 -3.03 -2.69 -7.97
N ALA A 42 -2.27 -3.48 -7.22
CA ALA A 42 -1.84 -3.10 -5.88
C ALA A 42 -1.00 -1.82 -5.89
N ALA A 43 -0.08 -1.68 -6.86
CA ALA A 43 0.73 -0.49 -7.01
C ALA A 43 -0.13 0.74 -7.30
N ASN A 44 -1.10 0.61 -8.20
CA ASN A 44 -1.97 1.73 -8.56
C ASN A 44 -2.81 2.21 -7.37
N TRP A 45 -3.46 1.28 -6.65
CA TRP A 45 -4.27 1.65 -5.49
C TRP A 45 -3.45 2.17 -4.33
N SER A 46 -2.28 1.56 -4.07
CA SER A 46 -1.42 2.00 -2.97
C SER A 46 -0.83 3.38 -3.24
N ARG A 47 -0.52 3.69 -4.49
CA ARG A 47 -0.05 5.02 -4.87
C ARG A 47 -1.11 6.08 -4.55
N GLU A 48 -2.36 5.84 -4.90
CA GLU A 48 -3.44 6.76 -4.60
C GLU A 48 -3.68 6.89 -3.09
N ALA A 49 -3.63 5.77 -2.36
CA ALA A 49 -3.77 5.78 -0.92
C ALA A 49 -2.65 6.58 -0.25
N ALA A 50 -1.41 6.34 -0.66
CA ALA A 50 -0.25 7.00 -0.07
C ALA A 50 -0.18 8.49 -0.42
N ALA A 51 -0.71 8.89 -1.57
CA ALA A 51 -0.76 10.29 -1.99
C ALA A 51 -1.91 11.06 -1.32
N ALA A 52 -2.88 10.38 -0.72
CA ALA A 52 -4.04 11.04 -0.12
C ALA A 52 -3.62 11.91 1.07
N PRO A 53 -4.25 13.08 1.28
CA PRO A 53 -3.97 13.92 2.43
C PRO A 53 -4.18 13.16 3.74
N GLY A 54 -3.23 13.27 4.66
CA GLY A 54 -3.30 12.62 5.97
C GLY A 54 -2.85 11.16 6.00
N ALA A 55 -2.48 10.57 4.86
CA ALA A 55 -1.97 9.21 4.84
C ALA A 55 -0.64 9.12 5.60
N HIS A 56 -0.54 8.17 6.52
CA HIS A 56 0.68 8.02 7.30
C HIS A 56 1.70 7.07 6.64
N ALA A 57 2.89 6.97 7.25
CA ALA A 57 4.02 6.24 6.70
C ALA A 57 3.70 4.77 6.36
N LEU A 58 2.87 4.09 7.16
CA LEU A 58 2.54 2.69 6.92
C LEU A 58 1.82 2.49 5.58
N ILE A 59 1.00 3.46 5.19
CA ILE A 59 0.33 3.42 3.88
C ILE A 59 1.36 3.55 2.76
N ALA A 60 2.35 4.42 2.93
CA ALA A 60 3.43 4.55 1.96
C ALA A 60 4.24 3.25 1.82
N LEU A 61 4.39 2.46 2.90
CA LEU A 61 5.08 1.18 2.83
C LEU A 61 4.35 0.16 1.96
N ILE A 62 3.02 0.22 1.89
CA ILE A 62 2.26 -0.62 0.95
C ILE A 62 2.71 -0.28 -0.48
N ALA A 63 2.82 1.01 -0.78
CA ALA A 63 3.25 1.46 -2.11
C ALA A 63 4.68 1.02 -2.41
N VAL A 64 5.59 1.07 -1.44
CA VAL A 64 6.97 0.61 -1.61
C VAL A 64 6.99 -0.85 -2.07
N ALA A 65 6.35 -1.73 -1.32
CA ALA A 65 6.38 -3.16 -1.61
C ALA A 65 5.62 -3.47 -2.91
N ALA A 66 4.45 -2.88 -3.12
CA ALA A 66 3.65 -3.14 -4.31
C ALA A 66 4.38 -2.73 -5.59
N HIS A 67 5.02 -1.55 -5.60
CA HIS A 67 5.78 -1.09 -6.77
C HIS A 67 7.01 -1.98 -7.00
N GLN A 68 7.70 -2.36 -5.93
CA GLN A 68 8.86 -3.25 -6.06
C GLN A 68 8.44 -4.60 -6.66
N LEU A 69 7.35 -5.18 -6.19
CA LEU A 69 6.85 -6.46 -6.69
C LEU A 69 6.30 -6.37 -8.12
N ASP A 70 5.86 -5.19 -8.53
CA ASP A 70 5.40 -4.94 -9.90
C ASP A 70 6.55 -4.59 -10.86
N GLY A 71 7.80 -4.68 -10.40
CA GLY A 71 8.96 -4.40 -11.25
C GLY A 71 9.22 -2.92 -11.48
N ARG A 72 8.80 -2.06 -10.56
CA ARG A 72 9.00 -0.61 -10.63
C ARG A 72 9.83 -0.11 -9.43
N PRO A 73 11.13 -0.45 -9.40
CA PRO A 73 11.97 -0.13 -8.23
C PRO A 73 12.20 1.37 -8.02
N GLU A 74 12.17 2.18 -9.06
CA GLU A 74 12.34 3.63 -8.92
C GLU A 74 11.14 4.26 -8.25
N ASP A 75 9.93 3.83 -8.61
CA ASP A 75 8.71 4.28 -7.94
C ASP A 75 8.69 3.81 -6.48
N ALA A 76 9.13 2.59 -6.23
CA ALA A 76 9.26 2.08 -4.87
C ALA A 76 10.21 2.95 -4.04
N ARG A 77 11.33 3.38 -4.60
CA ARG A 77 12.27 4.27 -3.93
C ARG A 77 11.63 5.61 -3.57
N HIS A 78 10.85 6.17 -4.48
CA HIS A 78 10.12 7.41 -4.22
C HIS A 78 9.23 7.28 -2.98
N TRP A 79 8.45 6.20 -2.91
CA TRP A 79 7.55 5.99 -1.78
C TRP A 79 8.31 5.66 -0.48
N ALA A 80 9.48 5.03 -0.59
CA ALA A 80 10.36 4.82 0.57
C ALA A 80 10.80 6.15 1.16
N ASP A 81 11.17 7.10 0.32
CA ASP A 81 11.54 8.45 0.77
C ASP A 81 10.36 9.16 1.42
N VAL A 82 9.17 9.03 0.83
CA VAL A 82 7.94 9.59 1.41
C VAL A 82 7.66 8.99 2.78
N ALA A 83 7.79 7.67 2.92
CA ALA A 83 7.56 6.98 4.19
C ALA A 83 8.51 7.52 5.28
N ARG A 84 9.79 7.66 4.97
CA ARG A 84 10.78 8.17 5.93
C ARG A 84 10.54 9.62 6.30
N LYS A 85 10.07 10.44 5.37
CA LYS A 85 9.71 11.84 5.66
C LYS A 85 8.52 11.93 6.60
N ARG A 86 7.57 11.02 6.48
CA ARG A 86 6.38 10.99 7.34
C ARG A 86 6.68 10.43 8.72
N HIS A 87 7.57 9.44 8.81
CA HIS A 87 7.97 8.83 10.08
C HIS A 87 9.38 8.24 9.93
N ALA A 88 10.40 8.97 10.39
CA ALA A 88 11.81 8.64 10.19
C ALA A 88 12.19 7.24 10.73
N GLY A 89 11.57 6.80 11.80
CA GLY A 89 11.87 5.51 12.44
C GLY A 89 11.00 4.35 12.00
N VAL A 90 10.21 4.50 10.93
CA VAL A 90 9.30 3.44 10.49
C VAL A 90 10.08 2.20 10.02
N THR A 91 9.58 1.01 10.41
CA THR A 91 10.20 -0.28 10.08
C THR A 91 9.14 -1.23 9.53
N ARG A 92 9.61 -2.32 8.86
CA ARG A 92 8.69 -3.38 8.45
C ARG A 92 8.04 -4.08 9.64
N GLN A 93 8.68 -4.06 10.81
CA GLN A 93 8.10 -4.62 12.02
C GLN A 93 6.86 -3.83 12.44
N HIS A 94 6.92 -2.50 12.39
CA HIS A 94 5.75 -1.65 12.60
C HIS A 94 4.64 -1.99 11.61
N PHE A 95 5.02 -2.19 10.35
CA PHE A 95 4.07 -2.50 9.29
C PHE A 95 3.33 -3.81 9.55
N PHE A 96 4.05 -4.90 9.81
CA PHE A 96 3.43 -6.20 10.02
C PHE A 96 2.69 -6.32 11.34
N SER A 97 3.03 -5.49 12.33
CA SER A 97 2.23 -5.38 13.57
C SER A 97 0.86 -4.76 13.30
N ALA A 98 0.81 -3.78 12.42
CA ALA A 98 -0.44 -3.11 12.05
C ALA A 98 -1.25 -3.93 11.02
N PHE A 99 -0.56 -4.61 10.10
CA PHE A 99 -1.17 -5.36 9.00
C PHE A 99 -0.60 -6.77 8.93
N PRO A 100 -1.00 -7.67 9.84
CA PRO A 100 -0.47 -9.04 9.83
C PRO A 100 -0.98 -9.83 8.62
N PHE A 101 -0.08 -10.61 8.01
CA PHE A 101 -0.42 -11.43 6.85
C PHE A 101 -0.70 -12.86 7.30
N ALA A 102 -1.82 -13.43 6.82
CA ALA A 102 -2.14 -14.84 7.06
C ALA A 102 -1.30 -15.78 6.19
N ASP A 103 -0.89 -15.33 5.00
CA ASP A 103 -0.07 -16.11 4.05
C ASP A 103 1.41 -15.84 4.32
N PRO A 104 2.17 -16.82 4.86
CA PRO A 104 3.59 -16.59 5.17
C PRO A 104 4.46 -16.36 3.93
N ASP A 105 4.12 -16.95 2.79
CA ASP A 105 4.89 -16.76 1.56
C ASP A 105 4.73 -15.33 1.05
N LEU A 106 3.51 -14.82 1.07
CA LEU A 106 3.23 -13.45 0.68
C LEU A 106 3.86 -12.46 1.64
N GLN A 107 3.84 -12.75 2.93
CA GLN A 107 4.51 -11.91 3.94
C GLN A 107 6.01 -11.82 3.66
N GLN A 108 6.65 -12.95 3.31
CA GLN A 108 8.08 -12.96 2.97
C GLN A 108 8.39 -12.15 1.73
N LEU A 109 7.57 -12.27 0.68
CA LEU A 109 7.73 -11.46 -0.52
C LEU A 109 7.64 -9.96 -0.20
N PHE A 110 6.66 -9.60 0.61
CA PHE A 110 6.45 -8.22 1.01
C PHE A 110 7.61 -7.70 1.87
N ALA A 111 8.06 -8.50 2.84
CA ALA A 111 9.18 -8.16 3.71
C ALA A 111 10.48 -7.99 2.92
N ALA A 112 10.76 -8.89 1.97
CA ALA A 112 11.94 -8.80 1.12
C ALA A 112 11.92 -7.53 0.26
N SER A 113 10.73 -7.17 -0.24
CA SER A 113 10.56 -5.96 -1.04
C SER A 113 10.82 -4.70 -0.20
N LEU A 114 10.33 -4.66 1.02
CA LEU A 114 10.60 -3.56 1.94
C LEU A 114 12.09 -3.49 2.30
N ALA A 115 12.73 -4.64 2.51
CA ALA A 115 14.15 -4.70 2.86
C ALA A 115 15.04 -4.12 1.77
N LYS A 116 14.66 -4.23 0.50
CA LYS A 116 15.41 -3.65 -0.62
C LYS A 116 15.49 -2.13 -0.53
N HIS A 117 14.61 -1.50 0.22
CA HIS A 117 14.56 -0.05 0.39
C HIS A 117 14.92 0.37 1.82
N GLY A 118 15.54 -0.52 2.59
CA GLY A 118 16.07 -0.19 3.91
C GLY A 118 15.10 -0.35 5.07
N PHE A 119 13.99 -1.02 4.83
CA PHE A 119 13.00 -1.31 5.90
C PHE A 119 13.13 -2.77 6.41
#